data_5d860a70d0c2ccd1369986c11e7823f9
#
_entry.id   5d860a70d0c2ccd1369986c11e7823f9
#
_cell.length_a   1.000
_cell.length_b   1.000
_cell.length_c   1.000
_cell.angle_alpha   90.00
_cell.angle_beta   90.00
_cell.angle_gamma   90.00
#
_symmetry.space_group_name_H-M   'P 1'
#
loop_
_entity.id
_entity.type
_entity.pdbx_description
1 polymer ?
#
loop_
_entity_poly.entity_id
_entity_poly.type
_entity_poly.pdbx_seq_one_letter_code
_entity_poly.pdbx_strand_id
1 'polypeptide(L)'
;MVPDKELNRILSELRSIEHLEIIRIGTRVPGTLPQRVTPELCKILKKYHPLYFNIHFNHSDEITPEVEKACNMLADAGIPLGSQTVLLKGVNDNSKVMKELMQKLLKIRVKPYYIYQADMALGTGHFRTNVQKGLDLISGLQGHTSGMGVPYFVIDAPGGGGKVRLLPNTVMEHNEKEVIIKNYEGKTFRYPQPANQSHKTKTSVNEELPIVDSCEISA
;
A
#
# COMPACT_ATOMS: atom_id res chain seq x y z
N MET A 1 21.18 13.06 3.61
CA MET A 1 20.59 12.15 4.62
C MET A 1 20.53 12.90 5.94
N VAL A 2 19.42 12.80 6.70
CA VAL A 2 19.24 13.52 7.97
C VAL A 2 20.08 12.83 9.07
N PRO A 3 20.96 13.58 9.80
CA PRO A 3 21.70 13.03 10.93
C PRO A 3 20.78 12.64 12.11
N ASP A 4 21.23 11.72 12.98
CA ASP A 4 20.45 11.24 14.13
C ASP A 4 20.04 12.38 15.07
N LYS A 5 20.93 13.33 15.34
CA LYS A 5 20.65 14.52 16.18
C LYS A 5 19.49 15.33 15.62
N GLU A 6 19.51 15.57 14.31
CA GLU A 6 18.48 16.36 13.64
C GLU A 6 17.15 15.60 13.56
N LEU A 7 17.18 14.29 13.26
CA LEU A 7 15.98 13.46 13.27
C LEU A 7 15.35 13.43 14.67
N ASN A 8 16.16 13.29 15.71
CA ASN A 8 15.70 13.36 17.11
C ASN A 8 15.02 14.70 17.42
N ARG A 9 15.60 15.83 16.97
CA ARG A 9 15.02 17.18 17.13
C ARG A 9 13.65 17.26 16.44
N ILE A 10 13.58 16.87 15.17
CA ILE A 10 12.34 16.92 14.39
C ILE A 10 11.24 16.05 15.04
N LEU A 11 11.57 14.83 15.46
CA LEU A 11 10.60 13.93 16.09
C LEU A 11 10.14 14.45 17.45
N SER A 12 11.04 15.10 18.21
CA SER A 12 10.70 15.74 19.49
C SER A 12 9.72 16.90 19.30
N GLU A 13 9.98 17.77 18.31
CA GLU A 13 9.09 18.89 17.98
C GLU A 13 7.72 18.38 17.48
N LEU A 14 7.69 17.37 16.62
CA LEU A 14 6.42 16.78 16.19
C LEU A 14 5.62 16.20 17.37
N ARG A 15 6.29 15.56 18.33
CA ARG A 15 5.62 14.98 19.51
C ARG A 15 5.14 16.03 20.52
N SER A 16 5.64 17.26 20.49
CA SER A 16 5.13 18.34 21.33
C SER A 16 3.80 18.94 20.84
N ILE A 17 3.36 18.56 19.64
CA ILE A 17 2.08 19.01 19.07
C ILE A 17 0.97 18.05 19.56
N GLU A 18 0.10 18.51 20.45
CA GLU A 18 -0.89 17.69 21.15
C GLU A 18 -1.82 16.89 20.23
N HIS A 19 -2.29 17.49 19.13
CA HIS A 19 -3.21 16.83 18.19
C HIS A 19 -2.52 15.91 17.20
N LEU A 20 -1.19 15.78 17.23
CA LEU A 20 -0.43 14.88 16.35
C LEU A 20 -0.29 13.49 17.00
N GLU A 21 -1.25 12.64 16.76
CA GLU A 21 -1.30 11.30 17.36
C GLU A 21 -0.32 10.31 16.74
N ILE A 22 -0.13 10.35 15.40
CA ILE A 22 0.66 9.39 14.65
C ILE A 22 1.73 10.08 13.84
N ILE A 23 2.98 9.60 13.95
CA ILE A 23 4.08 10.01 13.06
C ILE A 23 4.39 8.87 12.10
N ARG A 24 4.62 9.22 10.84
CA ARG A 24 5.01 8.27 9.81
C ARG A 24 6.23 8.76 9.04
N ILE A 25 7.23 7.90 8.88
CA ILE A 25 8.41 8.14 8.06
C ILE A 25 8.29 7.31 6.78
N GLY A 26 8.18 8.00 5.63
CA GLY A 26 8.31 7.38 4.30
C GLY A 26 9.76 7.41 3.86
N THR A 27 10.34 6.27 3.49
CA THR A 27 11.77 6.19 3.17
C THR A 27 12.11 5.01 2.27
N ARG A 28 13.23 5.14 1.51
CA ARG A 28 13.88 3.99 0.83
C ARG A 28 15.15 3.53 1.56
N VAL A 29 15.56 4.24 2.60
CA VAL A 29 16.86 4.03 3.26
C VAL A 29 17.09 2.59 3.70
N PRO A 30 16.16 1.87 4.34
CA PRO A 30 16.42 0.48 4.70
C PRO A 30 16.74 -0.42 3.51
N GLY A 31 16.16 -0.16 2.33
CA GLY A 31 16.44 -0.92 1.10
C GLY A 31 17.70 -0.47 0.36
N THR A 32 18.05 0.84 0.40
CA THR A 32 19.16 1.39 -0.40
C THR A 32 20.45 1.60 0.39
N LEU A 33 20.33 1.79 1.70
CA LEU A 33 21.46 2.02 2.61
C LEU A 33 21.15 1.41 4.00
N PRO A 34 21.01 0.08 4.10
CA PRO A 34 20.63 -0.60 5.35
C PRO A 34 21.57 -0.30 6.52
N GLN A 35 22.85 0.00 6.27
CA GLN A 35 23.84 0.37 7.29
C GLN A 35 23.47 1.66 8.05
N ARG A 36 22.57 2.49 7.50
CA ARG A 36 22.06 3.68 8.20
C ARG A 36 21.16 3.31 9.39
N VAL A 37 20.59 2.11 9.40
CA VAL A 37 19.80 1.62 10.52
C VAL A 37 20.76 1.02 11.56
N THR A 38 21.06 1.82 12.58
CA THR A 38 21.96 1.44 13.69
C THR A 38 21.18 1.20 14.98
N PRO A 39 21.74 0.50 15.96
CA PRO A 39 21.15 0.37 17.30
C PRO A 39 20.85 1.72 17.96
N GLU A 40 21.74 2.73 17.75
CA GLU A 40 21.60 4.08 18.28
C GLU A 40 20.40 4.79 17.65
N LEU A 41 20.23 4.69 16.31
CA LEU A 41 19.05 5.19 15.62
C LEU A 41 17.78 4.53 16.17
N CYS A 42 17.75 3.22 16.32
CA CYS A 42 16.61 2.49 16.84
C CYS A 42 16.25 2.94 18.27
N LYS A 43 17.24 3.20 19.14
CA LYS A 43 17.01 3.77 20.47
C LYS A 43 16.39 5.17 20.44
N ILE A 44 16.76 6.00 19.46
CA ILE A 44 16.14 7.32 19.26
C ILE A 44 14.70 7.16 18.82
N LEU A 45 14.46 6.38 17.76
CA LEU A 45 13.13 6.21 17.18
C LEU A 45 12.12 5.64 18.17
N LYS A 46 12.55 4.70 19.02
CA LYS A 46 11.71 4.08 20.07
C LYS A 46 11.08 5.08 21.04
N LYS A 47 11.67 6.26 21.22
CA LYS A 47 11.15 7.29 22.14
C LYS A 47 9.86 7.96 21.62
N TYR A 48 9.58 7.84 20.31
CA TYR A 48 8.57 8.63 19.62
C TYR A 48 7.35 7.82 19.15
N HIS A 49 7.06 6.72 19.81
CA HIS A 49 5.83 5.96 19.52
C HIS A 49 4.55 6.79 19.79
N PRO A 50 3.47 6.54 19.00
CA PRO A 50 3.37 5.65 17.86
C PRO A 50 4.06 6.23 16.61
N LEU A 51 5.10 5.53 16.14
CA LEU A 51 5.90 5.87 14.97
C LEU A 51 5.86 4.69 13.98
N TYR A 52 5.56 4.97 12.70
CA TYR A 52 5.45 3.99 11.64
C TYR A 52 6.48 4.24 10.55
N PHE A 53 7.01 3.18 9.95
CA PHE A 53 7.85 3.29 8.75
C PHE A 53 7.11 2.72 7.54
N ASN A 54 7.06 3.49 6.46
CA ASN A 54 6.66 3.04 5.14
C ASN A 54 7.90 3.00 4.25
N ILE A 55 8.34 1.77 3.92
CA ILE A 55 9.58 1.53 3.19
C ILE A 55 9.23 1.25 1.72
N HIS A 56 9.95 1.87 0.79
CA HIS A 56 9.76 1.60 -0.63
C HIS A 56 10.62 0.41 -1.08
N PHE A 57 9.95 -0.64 -1.55
CA PHE A 57 10.53 -1.80 -2.22
C PHE A 57 9.79 -2.04 -3.53
N ASN A 58 10.52 -2.21 -4.62
CA ASN A 58 9.95 -2.48 -5.95
C ASN A 58 10.28 -3.88 -6.47
N HIS A 59 11.33 -4.53 -5.96
CA HIS A 59 11.73 -5.86 -6.41
C HIS A 59 12.24 -6.71 -5.24
N SER A 60 12.10 -8.04 -5.38
CA SER A 60 12.57 -9.00 -4.36
C SER A 60 14.08 -9.01 -4.15
N ASP A 61 14.85 -8.58 -5.17
CA ASP A 61 16.32 -8.52 -5.10
C ASP A 61 16.84 -7.35 -4.27
N GLU A 62 15.97 -6.37 -3.94
CA GLU A 62 16.32 -5.32 -2.99
C GLU A 62 16.42 -5.86 -1.55
N ILE A 63 15.90 -7.07 -1.29
CA ILE A 63 15.87 -7.67 0.05
C ILE A 63 17.10 -8.56 0.22
N THR A 64 18.22 -7.93 0.62
CA THR A 64 19.48 -8.58 0.98
C THR A 64 19.53 -8.94 2.47
N PRO A 65 20.50 -9.75 2.93
CA PRO A 65 20.69 -10.03 4.36
C PRO A 65 20.85 -8.76 5.22
N GLU A 66 21.50 -7.71 4.69
CA GLU A 66 21.70 -6.43 5.38
C GLU A 66 20.37 -5.68 5.52
N VAL A 67 19.51 -5.72 4.49
CA VAL A 67 18.16 -5.15 4.51
C VAL A 67 17.28 -5.90 5.50
N GLU A 68 17.32 -7.22 5.51
CA GLU A 68 16.63 -8.04 6.50
C GLU A 68 17.04 -7.67 7.93
N LYS A 69 18.36 -7.56 8.19
CA LYS A 69 18.87 -7.13 9.49
C LYS A 69 18.35 -5.74 9.87
N ALA A 70 18.40 -4.78 8.95
CA ALA A 70 17.92 -3.40 9.19
C ALA A 70 16.44 -3.36 9.52
N CYS A 71 15.60 -4.07 8.75
CA CYS A 71 14.16 -4.13 8.99
C CYS A 71 13.84 -4.83 10.31
N ASN A 72 14.52 -5.92 10.64
CA ASN A 72 14.35 -6.60 11.91
C ASN A 72 14.75 -5.71 13.10
N MET A 73 15.84 -4.94 13.01
CA MET A 73 16.22 -3.99 14.08
C MET A 73 15.15 -2.92 14.32
N LEU A 74 14.54 -2.38 13.27
CA LEU A 74 13.43 -1.43 13.38
C LEU A 74 12.19 -2.09 14.02
N ALA A 75 11.86 -3.31 13.59
CA ALA A 75 10.73 -4.05 14.12
C ALA A 75 10.94 -4.45 15.60
N ASP A 76 12.17 -4.81 16.00
CA ASP A 76 12.55 -5.11 17.39
C ASP A 76 12.50 -3.86 18.28
N ALA A 77 12.70 -2.69 17.70
CA ALA A 77 12.46 -1.41 18.38
C ALA A 77 10.95 -1.08 18.56
N GLY A 78 10.07 -1.98 18.14
CA GLY A 78 8.61 -1.81 18.25
C GLY A 78 8.01 -0.92 17.15
N ILE A 79 8.72 -0.67 16.05
CA ILE A 79 8.27 0.18 14.95
C ILE A 79 7.53 -0.68 13.93
N PRO A 80 6.23 -0.46 13.71
CA PRO A 80 5.49 -1.13 12.64
C PRO A 80 6.02 -0.72 11.26
N LEU A 81 6.27 -1.74 10.41
CA LEU A 81 6.83 -1.56 9.07
C LEU A 81 5.79 -1.89 8.01
N GLY A 82 5.58 -0.97 7.08
CA GLY A 82 4.77 -1.17 5.88
C GLY A 82 5.60 -0.96 4.62
N SER A 83 5.27 -1.64 3.52
CA SER A 83 5.89 -1.39 2.23
C SER A 83 5.02 -0.57 1.32
N GLN A 84 5.66 0.25 0.52
CA GLN A 84 5.09 0.93 -0.64
C GLN A 84 5.84 0.46 -1.88
N THR A 85 5.10 -0.04 -2.87
CA THR A 85 5.64 -0.59 -4.11
C THR A 85 5.02 0.17 -5.28
N VAL A 86 5.81 0.62 -6.24
CA VAL A 86 5.29 1.17 -7.50
C VAL A 86 5.25 0.05 -8.53
N LEU A 87 4.12 -0.10 -9.23
CA LEU A 87 3.98 -1.07 -10.31
C LEU A 87 4.72 -0.55 -11.55
N LEU A 88 5.78 -1.24 -11.93
CA LEU A 88 6.69 -0.83 -13.01
C LEU A 88 6.76 -1.90 -14.09
N LYS A 89 6.46 -1.51 -15.33
CA LYS A 89 6.55 -2.37 -16.52
C LYS A 89 7.98 -2.89 -16.70
N GLY A 90 8.10 -4.21 -16.90
CA GLY A 90 9.38 -4.88 -17.11
C GLY A 90 10.23 -5.07 -15.84
N VAL A 91 9.76 -4.62 -14.67
CA VAL A 91 10.44 -4.77 -13.38
C VAL A 91 9.67 -5.73 -12.47
N ASN A 92 8.45 -5.38 -12.11
CA ASN A 92 7.65 -6.14 -11.15
C ASN A 92 6.21 -6.39 -11.61
N ASP A 93 5.91 -6.19 -12.90
CA ASP A 93 4.60 -6.42 -13.51
C ASP A 93 4.32 -7.90 -13.84
N ASN A 94 5.07 -8.80 -13.22
CA ASN A 94 4.92 -10.25 -13.34
C ASN A 94 4.40 -10.83 -12.03
N SER A 95 3.41 -11.73 -12.10
CA SER A 95 2.77 -12.33 -10.91
C SER A 95 3.74 -13.12 -10.03
N LYS A 96 4.73 -13.79 -10.63
CA LYS A 96 5.75 -14.53 -9.86
C LYS A 96 6.65 -13.58 -9.08
N VAL A 97 7.16 -12.52 -9.74
CA VAL A 97 8.02 -11.50 -9.12
C VAL A 97 7.28 -10.76 -8.02
N MET A 98 6.04 -10.34 -8.28
CA MET A 98 5.24 -9.63 -7.29
C MET A 98 4.92 -10.52 -6.08
N LYS A 99 4.54 -11.78 -6.29
CA LYS A 99 4.28 -12.72 -5.20
C LYS A 99 5.54 -12.97 -4.36
N GLU A 100 6.69 -13.15 -5.00
CA GLU A 100 7.96 -13.33 -4.31
C GLU A 100 8.31 -12.11 -3.45
N LEU A 101 8.17 -10.89 -4.00
CA LEU A 101 8.38 -9.66 -3.24
C LEU A 101 7.48 -9.60 -2.01
N MET A 102 6.16 -9.83 -2.16
CA MET A 102 5.21 -9.78 -1.05
C MET A 102 5.55 -10.79 0.05
N GLN A 103 5.96 -12.00 -0.34
CA GLN A 103 6.36 -13.04 0.61
C GLN A 103 7.68 -12.73 1.31
N LYS A 104 8.69 -12.21 0.59
CA LYS A 104 9.97 -11.79 1.19
C LYS A 104 9.76 -10.63 2.17
N LEU A 105 8.92 -9.66 1.84
CA LEU A 105 8.58 -8.56 2.75
C LEU A 105 8.01 -9.07 4.08
N LEU A 106 7.08 -10.02 4.05
CA LEU A 106 6.53 -10.59 5.28
C LEU A 106 7.60 -11.32 6.11
N LYS A 107 8.54 -12.04 5.47
CA LYS A 107 9.63 -12.73 6.16
C LYS A 107 10.50 -11.77 6.96
N ILE A 108 10.76 -10.57 6.43
CA ILE A 108 11.51 -9.51 7.11
C ILE A 108 10.65 -8.57 7.95
N ARG A 109 9.42 -8.99 8.28
CA ARG A 109 8.47 -8.28 9.16
C ARG A 109 7.99 -6.93 8.61
N VAL A 110 8.02 -6.76 7.28
CA VAL A 110 7.45 -5.60 6.58
C VAL A 110 6.11 -5.99 5.99
N LYS A 111 5.03 -5.34 6.43
CA LYS A 111 3.68 -5.59 5.91
C LYS A 111 3.52 -4.97 4.52
N PRO A 112 3.24 -5.75 3.45
CA PRO A 112 2.80 -5.18 2.19
C PRO A 112 1.59 -4.27 2.40
N TYR A 113 1.74 -2.96 2.07
CA TYR A 113 0.73 -1.96 2.37
C TYR A 113 0.05 -1.46 1.09
N TYR A 114 0.83 -0.84 0.19
CA TYR A 114 0.33 -0.36 -1.09
C TYR A 114 1.15 -0.86 -2.27
N ILE A 115 0.44 -1.15 -3.40
CA ILE A 115 0.99 -1.11 -4.75
C ILE A 115 0.39 0.13 -5.41
N TYR A 116 1.24 1.05 -5.87
CA TYR A 116 0.83 2.25 -6.59
C TYR A 116 0.85 2.01 -8.09
N GLN A 117 -0.20 2.41 -8.79
CA GLN A 117 -0.09 2.68 -10.21
C GLN A 117 0.95 3.78 -10.41
N ALA A 118 1.90 3.60 -11.34
CA ALA A 118 2.92 4.61 -11.59
C ALA A 118 2.28 5.93 -12.06
N ASP A 119 2.71 7.04 -11.45
CA ASP A 119 2.25 8.39 -11.76
C ASP A 119 2.58 8.81 -13.20
N MET A 120 1.85 9.82 -13.70
CA MET A 120 2.05 10.39 -15.03
C MET A 120 3.20 11.41 -15.03
N ALA A 121 4.37 11.01 -14.50
CA ALA A 121 5.55 11.87 -14.50
C ALA A 121 6.20 11.91 -15.90
N LEU A 122 6.73 13.08 -16.28
CA LEU A 122 7.46 13.24 -17.54
C LEU A 122 8.65 12.27 -17.60
N GLY A 123 8.88 11.67 -18.78
CA GLY A 123 9.99 10.73 -19.01
C GLY A 123 9.79 9.32 -18.44
N THR A 124 8.73 9.02 -17.67
CA THR A 124 8.53 7.71 -17.04
C THR A 124 7.51 6.83 -17.76
N GLY A 125 6.95 7.27 -18.88
CA GLY A 125 5.87 6.57 -19.59
C GLY A 125 6.19 5.12 -19.96
N HIS A 126 7.45 4.80 -20.24
CA HIS A 126 7.91 3.46 -20.58
C HIS A 126 7.83 2.46 -19.41
N PHE A 127 7.80 2.94 -18.17
CA PHE A 127 7.60 2.12 -16.98
C PHE A 127 6.12 1.94 -16.59
N ARG A 128 5.20 2.64 -17.23
CA ARG A 128 3.79 2.56 -16.86
C ARG A 128 3.13 1.31 -17.44
N THR A 129 2.30 0.68 -16.60
CA THR A 129 1.40 -0.40 -17.01
C THR A 129 -0.02 0.14 -17.22
N ASN A 130 -0.89 -0.66 -17.85
CA ASN A 130 -2.32 -0.38 -17.77
C ASN A 130 -2.87 -0.78 -16.37
N VAL A 131 -4.00 -0.20 -15.99
CA VAL A 131 -4.64 -0.44 -14.68
C VAL A 131 -5.06 -1.89 -14.50
N GLN A 132 -5.54 -2.53 -15.58
CA GLN A 132 -5.97 -3.93 -15.53
C GLN A 132 -4.85 -4.86 -15.07
N LYS A 133 -3.60 -4.56 -15.44
CA LYS A 133 -2.43 -5.33 -14.99
C LYS A 133 -2.28 -5.35 -13.47
N GLY A 134 -2.52 -4.20 -12.83
CA GLY A 134 -2.51 -4.11 -11.34
C GLY A 134 -3.64 -4.91 -10.71
N LEU A 135 -4.84 -4.86 -11.26
CA LEU A 135 -5.98 -5.65 -10.81
C LEU A 135 -5.73 -7.15 -10.95
N ASP A 136 -5.14 -7.58 -12.07
CA ASP A 136 -4.79 -8.99 -12.32
C ASP A 136 -3.74 -9.49 -11.32
N LEU A 137 -2.74 -8.64 -10.98
CA LEU A 137 -1.73 -8.97 -9.97
C LEU A 137 -2.35 -9.14 -8.58
N ILE A 138 -3.25 -8.25 -8.16
CA ILE A 138 -3.96 -8.40 -6.88
C ILE A 138 -4.81 -9.66 -6.87
N SER A 139 -5.55 -9.94 -7.95
CA SER A 139 -6.32 -11.18 -8.09
C SER A 139 -5.44 -12.43 -7.98
N GLY A 140 -4.25 -12.39 -8.60
CA GLY A 140 -3.28 -13.50 -8.57
C GLY A 140 -2.57 -13.68 -7.22
N LEU A 141 -2.63 -12.70 -6.31
CA LEU A 141 -2.15 -12.83 -4.93
C LEU A 141 -3.21 -13.42 -4.01
N GLN A 142 -4.49 -13.10 -4.24
CA GLN A 142 -5.60 -13.60 -3.42
C GLN A 142 -5.71 -15.13 -3.53
N GLY A 143 -5.82 -15.81 -2.39
CA GLY A 143 -5.88 -17.28 -2.31
C GLY A 143 -4.56 -18.01 -2.59
N HIS A 144 -3.53 -17.32 -3.08
CA HIS A 144 -2.22 -17.89 -3.43
C HIS A 144 -1.07 -17.46 -2.52
N THR A 145 -1.34 -16.60 -1.55
CA THR A 145 -0.43 -16.22 -0.46
C THR A 145 -1.24 -15.89 0.80
N SER A 146 -0.55 -15.66 1.94
CA SER A 146 -1.23 -15.15 3.14
C SER A 146 -1.99 -13.86 2.83
N GLY A 147 -3.18 -13.68 3.40
CA GLY A 147 -3.93 -12.42 3.30
C GLY A 147 -3.11 -11.20 3.77
N MET A 148 -2.15 -11.40 4.67
CA MET A 148 -1.20 -10.34 5.06
C MET A 148 -0.25 -9.94 3.91
N GLY A 149 -0.04 -10.80 2.93
CA GLY A 149 0.77 -10.56 1.75
C GLY A 149 0.01 -9.94 0.57
N VAL A 150 -1.27 -9.60 0.74
CA VAL A 150 -2.08 -8.94 -0.29
C VAL A 150 -2.21 -7.45 0.05
N PRO A 151 -1.50 -6.55 -0.67
CA PRO A 151 -1.58 -5.11 -0.47
C PRO A 151 -2.81 -4.50 -1.13
N TYR A 152 -3.05 -3.22 -0.89
CA TYR A 152 -4.03 -2.44 -1.64
C TYR A 152 -3.41 -1.88 -2.92
N PHE A 153 -4.07 -2.09 -4.05
CA PHE A 153 -3.71 -1.42 -5.29
C PHE A 153 -4.39 -0.05 -5.34
N VAL A 154 -3.62 0.99 -5.59
CA VAL A 154 -4.11 2.38 -5.52
C VAL A 154 -3.61 3.22 -6.69
N ILE A 155 -4.42 4.22 -7.04
CA ILE A 155 -4.07 5.29 -7.97
C ILE A 155 -4.19 6.61 -7.21
N ASP A 156 -3.19 7.47 -7.36
CA ASP A 156 -3.32 8.87 -6.98
C ASP A 156 -4.01 9.58 -8.15
N ALA A 157 -5.30 9.91 -7.95
CA ALA A 157 -6.14 10.44 -9.02
C ALA A 157 -5.68 11.84 -9.43
N PRO A 158 -5.56 12.12 -10.75
CA PRO A 158 -5.16 13.43 -11.25
C PRO A 158 -6.07 14.56 -10.76
N GLY A 159 -5.58 15.80 -10.82
CA GLY A 159 -6.37 16.98 -10.46
C GLY A 159 -6.71 17.10 -8.97
N GLY A 160 -5.96 16.43 -8.09
CA GLY A 160 -6.21 16.48 -6.65
C GLY A 160 -7.32 15.53 -6.17
N GLY A 161 -7.72 14.56 -6.99
CA GLY A 161 -8.77 13.58 -6.67
C GLY A 161 -8.43 12.59 -5.54
N GLY A 162 -7.22 12.69 -4.99
CA GLY A 162 -6.77 11.88 -3.87
C GLY A 162 -6.47 10.43 -4.23
N LYS A 163 -6.28 9.62 -3.22
CA LYS A 163 -5.89 8.21 -3.36
C LYS A 163 -7.12 7.31 -3.52
N VAL A 164 -7.27 6.72 -4.70
CA VAL A 164 -8.36 5.81 -5.03
C VAL A 164 -7.88 4.37 -4.95
N ARG A 165 -8.56 3.57 -4.12
CA ARG A 165 -8.30 2.14 -3.98
C ARG A 165 -9.06 1.36 -5.04
N LEU A 166 -8.35 0.56 -5.81
CA LEU A 166 -8.92 -0.31 -6.83
C LEU A 166 -8.95 -1.76 -6.35
N LEU A 167 -10.08 -2.42 -6.56
CA LEU A 167 -10.30 -3.80 -6.16
C LEU A 167 -10.78 -4.61 -7.36
N PRO A 168 -10.37 -5.90 -7.48
CA PRO A 168 -11.02 -6.83 -8.39
C PRO A 168 -12.51 -6.92 -8.07
N ASN A 169 -13.36 -6.96 -9.10
CA ASN A 169 -14.79 -7.16 -8.90
C ASN A 169 -15.05 -8.60 -8.45
N THR A 170 -15.46 -8.76 -7.19
CA THR A 170 -15.80 -10.05 -6.57
C THR A 170 -17.28 -10.19 -6.27
N VAL A 171 -18.04 -9.11 -6.30
CA VAL A 171 -19.51 -9.13 -6.18
C VAL A 171 -20.08 -9.13 -7.59
N MET A 172 -20.72 -10.21 -7.98
CA MET A 172 -21.30 -10.40 -9.32
C MET A 172 -22.73 -9.89 -9.40
N GLU A 173 -23.53 -10.21 -8.38
CA GLU A 173 -24.91 -9.80 -8.25
C GLU A 173 -25.24 -9.54 -6.78
N HIS A 174 -26.17 -8.63 -6.53
CA HIS A 174 -26.62 -8.28 -5.20
C HIS A 174 -28.13 -7.96 -5.21
N ASN A 175 -28.89 -8.63 -4.35
CA ASN A 175 -30.30 -8.36 -4.12
C ASN A 175 -30.63 -8.47 -2.61
N GLU A 176 -31.88 -8.25 -2.23
CA GLU A 176 -32.29 -8.25 -0.81
C GLU A 176 -32.15 -9.63 -0.12
N LYS A 177 -32.08 -10.72 -0.86
CA LYS A 177 -32.05 -12.07 -0.32
C LYS A 177 -30.66 -12.68 -0.31
N GLU A 178 -29.84 -12.36 -1.29
CA GLU A 178 -28.54 -12.96 -1.47
C GLU A 178 -27.55 -12.07 -2.23
N VAL A 179 -26.25 -12.37 -2.07
CA VAL A 179 -25.15 -11.84 -2.86
C VAL A 179 -24.48 -12.98 -3.59
N ILE A 180 -24.27 -12.84 -4.89
CA ILE A 180 -23.45 -13.76 -5.68
C ILE A 180 -22.02 -13.26 -5.67
N ILE A 181 -21.12 -14.05 -5.10
CA ILE A 181 -19.70 -13.70 -4.98
C ILE A 181 -18.86 -14.67 -5.82
N LYS A 182 -17.75 -14.15 -6.36
CA LYS A 182 -16.74 -14.91 -7.10
C LYS A 182 -15.46 -15.02 -6.26
N ASN A 183 -14.98 -16.25 -6.04
CA ASN A 183 -13.74 -16.49 -5.32
C ASN A 183 -12.49 -16.34 -6.22
N TYR A 184 -11.30 -16.56 -5.64
CA TYR A 184 -10.00 -16.47 -6.33
C TYR A 184 -9.82 -17.51 -7.45
N GLU A 185 -10.56 -18.64 -7.43
CA GLU A 185 -10.58 -19.65 -8.48
C GLU A 185 -11.56 -19.32 -9.62
N GLY A 186 -12.30 -18.22 -9.52
CA GLY A 186 -13.34 -17.82 -10.47
C GLY A 186 -14.68 -18.52 -10.25
N LYS A 187 -14.83 -19.35 -9.22
CA LYS A 187 -16.07 -20.03 -8.87
C LYS A 187 -17.03 -19.07 -8.18
N THR A 188 -18.32 -19.20 -8.48
CA THR A 188 -19.38 -18.39 -7.89
C THR A 188 -20.06 -19.09 -6.73
N PHE A 189 -20.41 -18.32 -5.70
CA PHE A 189 -21.10 -18.80 -4.50
C PHE A 189 -22.24 -17.85 -4.16
N ARG A 190 -23.34 -18.43 -3.63
CA ARG A 190 -24.46 -17.68 -3.08
C ARG A 190 -24.24 -17.45 -1.60
N TYR A 191 -24.31 -16.20 -1.17
CA TYR A 191 -24.26 -15.82 0.22
C TYR A 191 -25.61 -15.25 0.64
N PRO A 192 -26.41 -15.95 1.48
CA PRO A 192 -27.71 -15.46 1.90
C PRO A 192 -27.58 -14.22 2.76
N GLN A 193 -28.45 -13.23 2.54
CA GLN A 193 -28.53 -12.05 3.38
C GLN A 193 -29.64 -12.22 4.43
N PRO A 194 -29.50 -11.63 5.62
CA PRO A 194 -30.58 -11.59 6.60
C PRO A 194 -31.76 -10.80 6.00
N ALA A 195 -32.99 -11.27 6.25
CA ALA A 195 -34.19 -10.53 5.86
C ALA A 195 -34.11 -9.11 6.46
N ASN A 196 -34.19 -8.07 5.62
CA ASN A 196 -34.13 -6.68 6.05
C ASN A 196 -35.22 -6.41 7.08
N GLN A 197 -34.86 -6.23 8.33
CA GLN A 197 -35.65 -5.40 9.24
C GLN A 197 -35.49 -3.96 8.71
N SER A 198 -36.58 -3.40 8.23
CA SER A 198 -36.64 -2.13 7.50
C SER A 198 -35.95 -0.99 8.24
N HIS A 199 -34.68 -0.76 8.00
CA HIS A 199 -34.11 0.57 8.13
C HIS A 199 -34.40 1.31 6.82
N LYS A 200 -35.43 2.14 6.85
CA LYS A 200 -35.70 3.13 5.81
C LYS A 200 -34.57 4.16 5.78
N THR A 201 -33.47 3.82 5.16
CA THR A 201 -32.49 4.82 4.75
C THR A 201 -32.93 5.33 3.38
N LYS A 202 -33.60 6.47 3.38
CA LYS A 202 -33.80 7.26 2.16
C LYS A 202 -32.42 7.72 1.68
N THR A 203 -31.81 7.00 0.76
CA THR A 203 -30.69 7.53 -0.01
C THR A 203 -31.24 7.88 -1.39
N SER A 204 -31.71 9.12 -1.52
CA SER A 204 -31.87 9.75 -2.83
C SER A 204 -30.46 10.12 -3.31
N VAL A 205 -29.84 9.27 -4.10
CA VAL A 205 -28.64 9.64 -4.86
C VAL A 205 -29.08 9.86 -6.30
N ASN A 206 -29.56 11.05 -6.58
CA ASN A 206 -29.59 11.64 -7.91
C ASN A 206 -28.83 12.97 -7.80
N GLU A 207 -27.54 12.91 -7.73
CA GLU A 207 -26.65 13.98 -8.15
C GLU A 207 -25.70 13.39 -9.19
N GLU A 208 -25.91 13.76 -10.44
CA GLU A 208 -24.93 13.59 -11.50
C GLU A 208 -23.69 14.36 -11.07
N LEU A 209 -22.65 13.61 -10.68
CA LEU A 209 -21.35 14.20 -10.37
C LEU A 209 -20.78 14.78 -11.67
N PRO A 210 -20.34 16.05 -11.68
CA PRO A 210 -19.74 16.65 -12.86
C PRO A 210 -18.46 15.88 -13.19
N ILE A 211 -18.37 15.37 -14.41
CA ILE A 211 -17.12 14.84 -14.99
C ILE A 211 -16.21 16.05 -15.19
N VAL A 212 -15.20 16.17 -14.35
CA VAL A 212 -14.16 17.19 -14.52
C VAL A 212 -13.24 16.72 -15.65
N ASP A 213 -13.48 17.20 -16.85
CA ASP A 213 -12.55 17.06 -17.98
C ASP A 213 -11.31 17.92 -17.70
N SER A 214 -10.28 17.30 -17.16
CA SER A 214 -8.96 17.92 -17.03
C SER A 214 -7.98 17.23 -17.95
N CYS A 215 -8.04 17.49 -19.22
CA CYS A 215 -6.98 17.16 -20.18
C CYS A 215 -6.73 18.32 -21.13
N GLU A 216 -6.23 19.44 -20.63
CA GLU A 216 -5.39 20.33 -21.40
C GLU A 216 -3.98 20.25 -20.81
N ILE A 217 -3.23 19.23 -21.22
CA ILE A 217 -1.78 19.25 -21.11
C ILE A 217 -1.28 19.81 -22.44
N SER A 218 -1.10 21.12 -22.47
CA SER A 218 -0.37 21.77 -23.55
C SER A 218 1.06 21.23 -23.64
N ALA A 219 1.46 21.00 -24.88
CA ALA A 219 2.71 20.41 -25.36
C ALA A 219 3.97 21.08 -24.83
#